data_834bea572b020f991765bc2084d30598
#
_entry.id   834bea572b020f991765bc2084d30598
#
_cell.length_a   1.000
_cell.length_b   1.000
_cell.length_c   1.000
_cell.angle_alpha   90.00
_cell.angle_beta   90.00
_cell.angle_gamma   90.00
#
_symmetry.space_group_name_H-M   'P 1'
#
loop_
_entity.id
_entity.type
_entity.pdbx_description
1 polymer ?
#
loop_
_entity_poly.entity_id
_entity_poly.type
_entity_poly.pdbx_seq_one_letter_code
_entity_poly.pdbx_strand_id
1 'polypeptide(L)'
;MNKKNLGTLSSLSGLFGQTNLTPGAIKTPDQHDSVELAEGQTLCGELDIRINRDGLWFYHGTPIGRKELVKLFASVLERDEAGKYWLNTPAEKGEITVEDVPFQAVELNVEGDNELQILTFRTNVDDIVIADEVHPIRIETDPESGEPSPYVMVRDGLEARLTRSVFYQMVDLGVEMGVEKAHGD
;
A
#
# COMPACT_ATOMS: atom_id res chain seq x y z
N MET A 1 -10.86 20.22 22.22
CA MET A 1 -11.30 19.96 20.84
C MET A 1 -10.36 20.70 19.90
N ASN A 2 -9.36 20.04 19.37
CA ASN A 2 -8.39 20.64 18.45
C ASN A 2 -8.40 19.83 17.17
N LYS A 3 -9.22 20.27 16.19
CA LYS A 3 -9.18 19.79 14.82
C LYS A 3 -7.87 20.31 14.21
N LYS A 4 -6.83 19.46 14.18
CA LYS A 4 -5.67 19.74 13.34
C LYS A 4 -6.14 19.69 11.89
N ASN A 5 -6.09 20.86 11.22
CA ASN A 5 -6.22 20.99 9.79
C ASN A 5 -5.21 20.06 9.11
N LEU A 6 -5.69 18.93 8.59
CA LEU A 6 -4.98 18.23 7.52
C LEU A 6 -5.08 19.18 6.32
N GLY A 7 -3.94 19.77 5.97
CA GLY A 7 -3.85 20.59 4.76
C GLY A 7 -4.32 19.76 3.57
N THR A 8 -5.40 20.19 2.97
CA THR A 8 -5.97 19.56 1.78
C THR A 8 -4.92 19.63 0.68
N LEU A 9 -4.42 18.48 0.24
CA LEU A 9 -3.58 18.39 -0.95
C LEU A 9 -4.38 18.88 -2.16
N SER A 10 -4.12 20.12 -2.58
CA SER A 10 -4.77 20.65 -3.77
C SER A 10 -4.06 20.25 -5.06
N SER A 11 -2.78 19.89 -5.01
CA SER A 11 -1.97 19.54 -6.18
C SER A 11 -0.72 18.77 -5.81
N LEU A 12 -0.35 17.76 -6.61
CA LEU A 12 0.89 17.00 -6.47
C LEU A 12 2.11 17.85 -6.81
N SER A 13 1.98 18.79 -7.72
CA SER A 13 3.06 19.69 -8.16
C SER A 13 3.57 20.61 -7.06
N GLY A 14 2.73 20.97 -6.09
CA GLY A 14 3.11 21.81 -4.95
C GLY A 14 4.01 21.14 -3.92
N LEU A 15 4.14 19.80 -3.94
CA LEU A 15 4.86 19.03 -2.94
C LEU A 15 6.37 18.95 -3.19
N PHE A 16 6.80 19.10 -4.44
CA PHE A 16 8.19 18.93 -4.85
C PHE A 16 8.96 20.25 -5.03
N GLY A 17 8.36 21.39 -4.68
CA GLY A 17 8.95 22.71 -4.99
C GLY A 17 8.97 22.95 -6.51
N GLN A 18 9.03 24.21 -6.95
CA GLN A 18 9.05 24.58 -8.36
C GLN A 18 10.24 23.98 -9.12
N THR A 19 10.15 22.72 -9.51
CA THR A 19 10.88 22.23 -10.65
C THR A 19 9.96 22.41 -11.84
N ASN A 20 10.38 23.21 -12.82
CA ASN A 20 9.70 23.36 -14.09
C ASN A 20 9.54 21.98 -14.72
N LEU A 21 8.37 21.37 -14.48
CA LEU A 21 7.93 20.21 -15.24
C LEU A 21 7.65 20.72 -16.65
N THR A 22 8.66 20.65 -17.52
CA THR A 22 8.40 20.72 -18.95
C THR A 22 7.47 19.56 -19.27
N PRO A 23 6.30 19.78 -19.89
CA PRO A 23 5.45 18.69 -20.31
C PRO A 23 6.27 17.82 -21.28
N GLY A 24 6.76 16.70 -20.80
CA GLY A 24 7.32 15.67 -21.65
C GLY A 24 6.23 15.26 -22.62
N ALA A 25 6.57 15.12 -23.91
CA ALA A 25 5.69 14.81 -24.99
C ALA A 25 4.63 13.79 -24.56
N ILE A 26 3.37 14.22 -24.58
CA ILE A 26 2.19 13.40 -24.35
C ILE A 26 2.25 12.26 -25.36
N LYS A 27 2.64 11.05 -24.90
CA LYS A 27 2.31 9.84 -25.64
C LYS A 27 0.79 9.75 -25.57
N THR A 28 0.13 9.92 -26.69
CA THR A 28 -1.30 9.66 -26.86
C THR A 28 -1.59 8.28 -26.25
N PRO A 29 -2.50 8.18 -25.26
CA PRO A 29 -2.87 6.89 -24.67
C PRO A 29 -3.45 6.01 -25.79
N ASP A 30 -2.99 4.78 -25.86
CA ASP A 30 -3.63 3.73 -26.64
C ASP A 30 -5.08 3.59 -26.16
N GLN A 31 -6.01 3.45 -27.12
CA GLN A 31 -7.46 3.66 -27.01
C GLN A 31 -8.23 2.66 -26.12
N HIS A 32 -7.67 2.12 -25.03
CA HIS A 32 -8.37 1.10 -24.23
C HIS A 32 -8.53 1.36 -22.74
N ASP A 33 -7.90 2.40 -22.18
CA ASP A 33 -8.06 2.71 -20.74
C ASP A 33 -8.68 4.11 -20.58
N SER A 34 -10.00 4.19 -20.50
CA SER A 34 -10.68 5.43 -20.08
C SER A 34 -10.46 5.61 -18.56
N VAL A 35 -9.46 6.42 -18.20
CA VAL A 35 -9.25 6.83 -16.81
C VAL A 35 -10.40 7.74 -16.40
N GLU A 36 -11.17 7.34 -15.39
CA GLU A 36 -12.20 8.20 -14.83
C GLU A 36 -11.58 9.39 -14.09
N LEU A 37 -11.97 10.59 -14.49
CA LEU A 37 -11.55 11.85 -13.89
C LEU A 37 -12.75 12.57 -13.28
N ALA A 38 -12.55 13.20 -12.11
CA ALA A 38 -13.53 14.11 -11.52
C ALA A 38 -13.61 15.40 -12.32
N GLU A 39 -14.72 16.15 -12.15
CA GLU A 39 -14.89 17.46 -12.80
C GLU A 39 -13.79 18.44 -12.39
N GLY A 40 -13.07 18.97 -13.37
CA GLY A 40 -11.94 19.88 -13.15
C GLY A 40 -10.60 19.23 -12.81
N GLN A 41 -10.54 17.91 -12.74
CA GLN A 41 -9.31 17.16 -12.48
C GLN A 41 -8.45 17.05 -13.74
N THR A 42 -7.15 17.16 -13.59
CA THR A 42 -6.16 17.01 -14.68
C THR A 42 -5.46 15.65 -14.61
N LEU A 43 -5.41 14.93 -15.73
CA LEU A 43 -4.58 13.73 -15.84
C LEU A 43 -3.12 14.12 -16.10
N CYS A 44 -2.24 13.78 -15.16
CA CYS A 44 -0.80 14.10 -15.25
C CYS A 44 0.01 13.04 -16.02
N GLY A 45 -0.63 11.92 -16.44
CA GLY A 45 0.09 10.79 -17.02
C GLY A 45 0.88 10.01 -15.98
N GLU A 46 2.00 9.42 -16.40
CA GLU A 46 2.90 8.68 -15.51
C GLU A 46 3.76 9.66 -14.70
N LEU A 47 3.67 9.54 -13.39
CA LEU A 47 4.56 10.25 -12.46
C LEU A 47 5.82 9.40 -12.27
N ASP A 48 7.00 10.04 -12.24
CA ASP A 48 8.24 9.33 -11.94
C ASP A 48 8.35 9.02 -10.43
N ILE A 49 7.31 8.35 -9.92
CA ILE A 49 7.20 7.83 -8.55
C ILE A 49 7.11 6.32 -8.61
N ARG A 50 7.95 5.66 -7.81
CA ARG A 50 8.00 4.20 -7.74
C ARG A 50 8.02 3.73 -6.28
N ILE A 51 7.25 2.68 -5.99
CA ILE A 51 7.34 1.94 -4.73
C ILE A 51 8.03 0.60 -5.04
N ASN A 52 9.15 0.32 -4.39
CA ASN A 52 9.86 -0.94 -4.57
C ASN A 52 9.24 -2.08 -3.73
N ARG A 53 9.76 -3.30 -3.88
CA ARG A 53 9.29 -4.49 -3.14
C ARG A 53 9.43 -4.38 -1.62
N ASP A 54 10.32 -3.50 -1.12
CA ASP A 54 10.52 -3.26 0.31
C ASP A 54 9.61 -2.14 0.85
N GLY A 55 8.68 -1.64 0.04
CA GLY A 55 7.75 -0.56 0.41
C GLY A 55 8.42 0.82 0.50
N LEU A 56 9.60 0.99 -0.09
CA LEU A 56 10.30 2.27 -0.16
C LEU A 56 9.83 3.06 -1.38
N TRP A 57 9.55 4.33 -1.14
CA TRP A 57 9.11 5.27 -2.16
C TRP A 57 10.28 6.04 -2.77
N PHE A 58 10.27 6.16 -4.08
CA PHE A 58 11.28 6.89 -4.86
C PHE A 58 10.61 7.94 -5.73
N TYR A 59 11.29 9.08 -5.91
CA TYR A 59 10.92 10.12 -6.86
C TYR A 59 12.14 10.43 -7.73
N HIS A 60 12.02 10.36 -9.06
CA HIS A 60 13.14 10.46 -10.01
C HIS A 60 14.33 9.59 -9.60
N GLY A 61 14.08 8.35 -9.19
CA GLY A 61 15.12 7.40 -8.76
C GLY A 61 15.73 7.68 -7.39
N THR A 62 15.33 8.77 -6.70
CA THR A 62 15.85 9.14 -5.38
C THR A 62 14.85 8.72 -4.29
N PRO A 63 15.30 8.04 -3.20
CA PRO A 63 14.42 7.68 -2.11
C PRO A 63 13.77 8.90 -1.43
N ILE A 64 12.47 8.82 -1.16
CA ILE A 64 11.75 9.83 -0.40
C ILE A 64 11.95 9.57 1.10
N GLY A 65 12.90 10.26 1.71
CA GLY A 65 13.26 10.07 3.13
C GLY A 65 12.27 10.70 4.13
N ARG A 66 11.33 11.52 3.67
CA ARG A 66 10.36 12.21 4.55
C ARG A 66 9.13 11.32 4.75
N LYS A 67 9.05 10.66 5.91
CA LYS A 67 7.94 9.75 6.26
C LYS A 67 6.56 10.41 6.12
N GLU A 68 6.42 11.66 6.58
CA GLU A 68 5.14 12.40 6.49
C GLU A 68 4.70 12.65 5.04
N LEU A 69 5.65 12.83 4.11
CA LEU A 69 5.34 12.97 2.69
C LEU A 69 4.89 11.63 2.09
N VAL A 70 5.55 10.53 2.46
CA VAL A 70 5.15 9.18 2.05
C VAL A 70 3.74 8.85 2.57
N LYS A 71 3.42 9.16 3.82
CA LYS A 71 2.08 8.99 4.40
C LYS A 71 1.03 9.82 3.67
N LEU A 72 1.39 11.01 3.27
CA LEU A 72 0.51 11.90 2.52
C LEU A 72 0.21 11.31 1.13
N PHE A 73 1.22 10.84 0.38
CA PHE A 73 0.99 10.13 -0.88
C PHE A 73 0.18 8.85 -0.69
N ALA A 74 0.50 8.07 0.34
CA ALA A 74 -0.24 6.86 0.67
C ALA A 74 -1.73 7.14 0.91
N SER A 75 -2.08 8.30 1.49
CA SER A 75 -3.47 8.67 1.77
C SER A 75 -4.31 8.97 0.52
N VAL A 76 -3.67 9.27 -0.60
CA VAL A 76 -4.33 9.54 -1.90
C VAL A 76 -4.02 8.46 -2.94
N LEU A 77 -3.41 7.34 -2.50
CA LEU A 77 -3.12 6.20 -3.35
C LEU A 77 -4.39 5.39 -3.60
N GLU A 78 -4.62 5.05 -4.85
CA GLU A 78 -5.72 4.20 -5.32
C GLU A 78 -5.20 3.12 -6.26
N ARG A 79 -5.94 2.03 -6.37
CA ARG A 79 -5.73 0.99 -7.37
C ARG A 79 -7.00 0.85 -8.20
N ASP A 80 -6.87 0.90 -9.53
CA ASP A 80 -8.01 0.72 -10.44
C ASP A 80 -8.31 -0.77 -10.71
N GLU A 81 -9.40 -1.02 -11.43
CA GLU A 81 -9.81 -2.38 -11.80
C GLU A 81 -8.83 -3.08 -12.74
N ALA A 82 -8.02 -2.32 -13.48
CA ALA A 82 -6.94 -2.84 -14.32
C ALA A 82 -5.68 -3.20 -13.53
N GLY A 83 -5.64 -2.90 -12.23
CA GLY A 83 -4.52 -3.15 -11.33
C GLY A 83 -3.46 -2.08 -11.34
N LYS A 84 -3.68 -0.94 -11.99
CA LYS A 84 -2.77 0.21 -12.00
C LYS A 84 -2.92 1.04 -10.72
N TYR A 85 -1.85 1.68 -10.32
CA TYR A 85 -1.80 2.52 -9.12
C TYR A 85 -1.76 3.99 -9.49
N TRP A 86 -2.54 4.79 -8.77
CA TRP A 86 -2.74 6.20 -9.02
C TRP A 86 -2.59 7.02 -7.75
N LEU A 87 -1.95 8.17 -7.84
CA LEU A 87 -2.11 9.23 -6.85
C LEU A 87 -3.28 10.12 -7.31
N ASN A 88 -4.36 10.09 -6.56
CA ASN A 88 -5.61 10.76 -6.91
C ASN A 88 -5.91 11.88 -5.91
N THR A 89 -5.71 13.13 -6.35
CA THR A 89 -6.06 14.34 -5.60
C THR A 89 -7.24 15.05 -6.27
N PRO A 90 -7.93 15.97 -5.61
CA PRO A 90 -9.02 16.70 -6.23
C PRO A 90 -8.66 17.47 -7.51
N ALA A 91 -7.39 17.86 -7.67
CA ALA A 91 -6.93 18.65 -8.82
C ALA A 91 -6.24 17.80 -9.89
N GLU A 92 -5.58 16.71 -9.50
CA GLU A 92 -4.66 15.96 -10.36
C GLU A 92 -4.73 14.46 -10.07
N LYS A 93 -4.64 13.65 -11.14
CA LYS A 93 -4.50 12.21 -11.07
C LYS A 93 -3.29 11.78 -11.90
N GLY A 94 -2.38 11.02 -11.30
CA GLY A 94 -1.17 10.54 -11.96
C GLY A 94 -0.86 9.09 -11.63
N GLU A 95 -0.43 8.32 -12.65
CA GLU A 95 -0.04 6.92 -12.52
C GLU A 95 1.32 6.80 -11.84
N ILE A 96 1.49 5.80 -10.96
CA ILE A 96 2.77 5.46 -10.35
C ILE A 96 3.10 3.99 -10.56
N THR A 97 4.37 3.64 -10.43
CA THR A 97 4.83 2.25 -10.50
C THR A 97 4.91 1.63 -9.10
N VAL A 98 4.30 0.45 -8.93
CA VAL A 98 4.43 -0.38 -7.72
C VAL A 98 4.96 -1.75 -8.12
N GLU A 99 6.11 -2.16 -7.58
CA GLU A 99 6.78 -3.40 -8.00
C GLU A 99 6.11 -4.68 -7.48
N ASP A 100 5.43 -4.59 -6.34
CA ASP A 100 4.70 -5.71 -5.73
C ASP A 100 3.38 -5.17 -5.14
N VAL A 101 3.41 -4.75 -3.87
CA VAL A 101 2.29 -4.10 -3.19
C VAL A 101 2.76 -2.80 -2.53
N PRO A 102 1.87 -1.82 -2.30
CA PRO A 102 2.30 -0.49 -1.87
C PRO A 102 2.80 -0.41 -0.42
N PHE A 103 2.42 -1.36 0.43
CA PHE A 103 2.71 -1.30 1.86
C PHE A 103 3.47 -2.52 2.37
N GLN A 104 4.07 -2.36 3.57
CA GLN A 104 4.66 -3.43 4.35
C GLN A 104 3.96 -3.50 5.71
N ALA A 105 3.52 -4.68 6.14
CA ALA A 105 3.10 -4.93 7.51
C ALA A 105 4.34 -5.16 8.37
N VAL A 106 4.68 -4.19 9.19
CA VAL A 106 5.95 -4.14 9.93
C VAL A 106 5.82 -4.58 11.38
N GLU A 107 4.60 -4.70 11.88
CA GLU A 107 4.31 -5.11 13.26
C GLU A 107 3.02 -5.92 13.31
N LEU A 108 3.00 -6.96 14.13
CA LEU A 108 1.83 -7.77 14.46
C LEU A 108 1.58 -7.69 15.96
N ASN A 109 0.38 -7.33 16.33
CA ASN A 109 -0.15 -7.47 17.69
C ASN A 109 -1.24 -8.54 17.70
N VAL A 110 -1.22 -9.39 18.73
CA VAL A 110 -2.18 -10.47 18.90
C VAL A 110 -2.88 -10.30 20.23
N GLU A 111 -4.20 -10.25 20.20
CA GLU A 111 -5.04 -10.15 21.39
C GLU A 111 -5.99 -11.36 21.43
N GLY A 112 -6.31 -11.84 22.62
CA GLY A 112 -7.17 -13.00 22.82
C GLY A 112 -6.40 -14.33 22.77
N ASP A 113 -7.09 -15.40 23.08
CA ASP A 113 -6.56 -16.76 23.17
C ASP A 113 -7.28 -17.70 22.18
N ASN A 114 -6.56 -18.64 21.63
CA ASN A 114 -7.07 -19.72 20.77
C ASN A 114 -7.93 -19.22 19.59
N GLU A 115 -9.15 -19.68 19.45
CA GLU A 115 -10.05 -19.37 18.33
C GLU A 115 -10.59 -17.91 18.37
N LEU A 116 -10.34 -17.18 19.46
CA LEU A 116 -10.75 -15.78 19.65
C LEU A 116 -9.59 -14.80 19.41
N GLN A 117 -8.51 -15.24 18.80
CA GLN A 117 -7.38 -14.37 18.50
C GLN A 117 -7.73 -13.30 17.49
N ILE A 118 -7.37 -12.06 17.81
CA ILE A 118 -7.47 -10.90 16.92
C ILE A 118 -6.06 -10.52 16.47
N LEU A 119 -5.82 -10.58 15.17
CA LEU A 119 -4.55 -10.20 14.56
C LEU A 119 -4.64 -8.76 14.07
N THR A 120 -3.82 -7.88 14.65
CA THR A 120 -3.74 -6.47 14.27
C THR A 120 -2.37 -6.17 13.67
N PHE A 121 -2.34 -5.66 12.45
CA PHE A 121 -1.13 -5.29 11.74
C PHE A 121 -0.95 -3.78 11.71
N ARG A 122 0.29 -3.31 11.84
CA ARG A 122 0.68 -1.93 11.57
C ARG A 122 1.54 -1.89 10.31
N THR A 123 1.21 -0.98 9.41
CA THR A 123 1.97 -0.79 8.17
C THR A 123 3.15 0.17 8.36
N ASN A 124 4.04 0.21 7.36
CA ASN A 124 5.16 1.15 7.28
C ASN A 124 4.73 2.63 7.13
N VAL A 125 3.46 2.86 6.81
CA VAL A 125 2.83 4.21 6.77
C VAL A 125 1.95 4.48 7.99
N ASP A 126 2.02 3.61 9.00
CA ASP A 126 1.29 3.67 10.28
C ASP A 126 -0.23 3.44 10.18
N ASP A 127 -0.71 2.85 9.10
CA ASP A 127 -2.08 2.33 9.04
C ASP A 127 -2.20 1.11 9.96
N ILE A 128 -3.32 1.02 10.69
CA ILE A 128 -3.65 -0.11 11.56
C ILE A 128 -4.76 -0.92 10.92
N VAL A 129 -4.54 -2.22 10.79
CA VAL A 129 -5.44 -3.15 10.10
C VAL A 129 -5.71 -4.36 10.99
N ILE A 130 -6.98 -4.65 11.24
CA ILE A 130 -7.40 -5.88 11.90
C ILE A 130 -7.74 -6.90 10.80
N ALA A 131 -7.11 -8.07 10.86
CA ALA A 131 -7.43 -9.14 9.89
C ALA A 131 -8.83 -9.68 10.15
N ASP A 132 -9.67 -9.58 9.13
CA ASP A 132 -11.08 -10.02 9.15
C ASP A 132 -11.53 -10.37 7.70
N GLU A 133 -12.83 -10.49 7.49
CA GLU A 133 -13.40 -10.80 6.17
C GLU A 133 -13.18 -9.66 5.15
N VAL A 134 -13.06 -8.41 5.61
CA VAL A 134 -12.83 -7.23 4.76
C VAL A 134 -11.32 -7.03 4.51
N HIS A 135 -10.50 -7.43 5.49
CA HIS A 135 -9.06 -7.35 5.46
C HIS A 135 -8.43 -8.76 5.53
N PRO A 136 -8.68 -9.60 4.52
CA PRO A 136 -8.20 -10.98 4.52
C PRO A 136 -6.67 -11.05 4.40
N ILE A 137 -6.13 -12.10 5.01
CA ILE A 137 -4.74 -12.51 4.78
C ILE A 137 -4.73 -13.52 3.63
N ARG A 138 -3.85 -13.32 2.67
CA ARG A 138 -3.59 -14.29 1.59
C ARG A 138 -2.11 -14.64 1.54
N ILE A 139 -1.80 -15.82 1.06
CA ILE A 139 -0.43 -16.28 0.86
C ILE A 139 -0.26 -16.68 -0.59
N GLU A 140 0.69 -16.07 -1.27
CA GLU A 140 1.19 -16.53 -2.56
C GLU A 140 2.43 -17.37 -2.34
N THR A 141 2.61 -18.38 -3.16
CA THR A 141 3.83 -19.20 -3.15
C THR A 141 4.56 -18.97 -4.46
N ASP A 142 5.81 -18.58 -4.38
CA ASP A 142 6.66 -18.46 -5.55
C ASP A 142 6.80 -19.81 -6.24
N PRO A 143 6.45 -19.94 -7.54
CA PRO A 143 6.43 -21.22 -8.22
C PRO A 143 7.82 -21.83 -8.46
N GLU A 144 8.88 -21.03 -8.41
CA GLU A 144 10.25 -21.49 -8.64
C GLU A 144 10.96 -21.86 -7.33
N SER A 145 10.88 -20.98 -6.33
CA SER A 145 11.56 -21.16 -5.04
C SER A 145 10.72 -21.89 -4.00
N GLY A 146 9.38 -21.90 -4.15
CA GLY A 146 8.45 -22.38 -3.13
C GLY A 146 8.33 -21.46 -1.90
N GLU A 147 8.94 -20.26 -1.93
CA GLU A 147 8.86 -19.31 -0.82
C GLU A 147 7.46 -18.71 -0.69
N PRO A 148 6.88 -18.72 0.52
CA PRO A 148 5.59 -18.06 0.76
C PRO A 148 5.76 -16.55 0.85
N SER A 149 4.87 -15.82 0.21
CA SER A 149 4.72 -14.37 0.31
C SER A 149 3.35 -14.05 0.90
N PRO A 150 3.27 -13.69 2.18
CA PRO A 150 2.02 -13.36 2.85
C PRO A 150 1.67 -11.88 2.68
N TYR A 151 0.39 -11.60 2.48
CA TYR A 151 -0.18 -10.27 2.30
C TYR A 151 -1.42 -10.10 3.16
N VAL A 152 -1.70 -8.89 3.58
CA VAL A 152 -2.95 -8.50 4.22
C VAL A 152 -3.58 -7.33 3.47
N MET A 153 -4.89 -7.40 3.22
CA MET A 153 -5.65 -6.31 2.62
C MET A 153 -5.70 -5.13 3.58
N VAL A 154 -5.27 -3.95 3.13
CA VAL A 154 -5.32 -2.71 3.92
C VAL A 154 -6.58 -1.92 3.62
N ARG A 155 -6.85 -1.66 2.35
CA ARG A 155 -8.08 -0.99 1.86
C ARG A 155 -8.17 -1.06 0.33
N ASP A 156 -9.38 -1.15 -0.19
CA ASP A 156 -9.72 -0.93 -1.61
C ASP A 156 -8.70 -1.48 -2.64
N GLY A 157 -8.30 -2.75 -2.48
CA GLY A 157 -7.33 -3.40 -3.36
C GLY A 157 -5.85 -3.02 -3.08
N LEU A 158 -5.59 -2.22 -2.06
CA LEU A 158 -4.24 -1.89 -1.59
C LEU A 158 -3.85 -2.85 -0.47
N GLU A 159 -2.77 -3.58 -0.67
CA GLU A 159 -2.30 -4.61 0.24
C GLU A 159 -0.96 -4.23 0.90
N ALA A 160 -0.69 -4.85 2.04
CA ALA A 160 0.61 -4.85 2.68
C ALA A 160 1.22 -6.26 2.64
N ARG A 161 2.48 -6.35 2.22
CA ARG A 161 3.27 -7.58 2.36
C ARG A 161 3.76 -7.67 3.80
N LEU A 162 3.60 -8.82 4.44
CA LEU A 162 4.15 -9.05 5.77
C LEU A 162 5.68 -9.10 5.68
N THR A 163 6.36 -8.36 6.54
CA THR A 163 7.81 -8.50 6.68
C THR A 163 8.16 -9.90 7.17
N ARG A 164 9.38 -10.33 6.94
CA ARG A 164 9.83 -11.66 7.34
C ARG A 164 9.64 -11.92 8.86
N SER A 165 9.90 -10.92 9.70
CA SER A 165 9.70 -11.02 11.14
C SER A 165 8.24 -11.19 11.52
N VAL A 166 7.34 -10.44 10.88
CA VAL A 166 5.89 -10.54 11.11
C VAL A 166 5.35 -11.89 10.64
N PHE A 167 5.83 -12.37 9.51
CA PHE A 167 5.46 -13.69 9.00
C PHE A 167 5.88 -14.81 9.95
N TYR A 168 7.09 -14.78 10.49
CA TYR A 168 7.53 -15.78 11.46
C TYR A 168 6.73 -15.76 12.76
N GLN A 169 6.39 -14.57 13.29
CA GLN A 169 5.48 -14.45 14.43
C GLN A 169 4.13 -15.13 14.15
N MET A 170 3.56 -14.91 12.96
CA MET A 170 2.28 -15.52 12.56
C MET A 170 2.40 -17.04 12.43
N VAL A 171 3.51 -17.56 11.90
CA VAL A 171 3.77 -19.01 11.79
C VAL A 171 3.90 -19.65 13.17
N ASP A 172 4.61 -19.02 14.10
CA ASP A 172 4.80 -19.52 15.47
C ASP A 172 3.45 -19.66 16.18
N LEU A 173 2.56 -18.67 16.05
CA LEU A 173 1.18 -18.75 16.56
C LEU A 173 0.39 -19.91 15.95
N GLY A 174 0.52 -20.13 14.66
CA GLY A 174 -0.13 -21.24 13.95
C GLY A 174 0.37 -22.62 14.40
N VAL A 175 1.65 -22.72 14.71
CA VAL A 175 2.27 -23.96 15.25
C VAL A 175 1.75 -24.24 16.66
N GLU A 176 1.67 -23.25 17.53
CA GLU A 176 1.13 -23.40 18.89
C GLU A 176 -0.31 -23.90 18.87
N MET A 177 -1.16 -23.32 18.02
CA MET A 177 -2.55 -23.78 17.84
C MET A 177 -2.62 -25.20 17.27
N GLY A 178 -1.69 -25.56 16.39
CA GLY A 178 -1.61 -26.92 15.82
C GLY A 178 -1.23 -27.99 16.86
N VAL A 179 -0.36 -27.65 17.81
CA VAL A 179 0.07 -28.55 18.89
C VAL A 179 -1.05 -28.77 19.90
N GLU A 180 -1.81 -27.75 20.25
CA GLU A 180 -2.96 -27.88 21.17
C GLU A 180 -4.04 -28.82 20.61
N LYS A 181 -4.34 -28.74 19.31
CA LYS A 181 -5.30 -29.67 18.66
C LYS A 181 -4.81 -31.12 18.62
N ALA A 182 -3.52 -31.34 18.58
CA ALA A 182 -2.95 -32.69 18.57
C ALA A 182 -2.95 -33.35 19.98
N HIS A 183 -3.12 -32.61 21.06
CA HIS A 183 -3.15 -33.13 22.44
C HIS A 183 -4.59 -33.26 23.00
N GLY A 184 -5.61 -32.91 22.22
CA GLY A 184 -7.02 -32.88 22.63
C GLY A 184 -7.87 -34.09 22.19
N ASP A 185 -7.26 -35.21 21.82
CA ASP A 185 -7.91 -36.50 21.53
C ASP A 185 -7.71 -37.51 22.64
#